data_40c7ec5a7dd157a63066f7e17f09c919
#
_entry.id   40c7ec5a7dd157a63066f7e17f09c919
#
_cell.length_a   1.000
_cell.length_b   1.000
_cell.length_c   1.000
_cell.angle_alpha   90.00
_cell.angle_beta   90.00
_cell.angle_gamma   90.00
#
_symmetry.space_group_name_H-M   'P 1'
#
loop_
_entity.id
_entity.type
_entity.pdbx_description
1 polymer ?
#
loop_
_entity_poly.entity_id
_entity_poly.type
_entity_poly.pdbx_seq_one_letter_code
_entity_poly.pdbx_strand_id
1 'polypeptide(L)' 'MKQFRATVRASGMIVTTIVFAENVNFATKILQAQFGAANVIGIPTQI' A
#
# COMPACT_ATOMS: atom_id res chain seq x y z
N MET A 1 9.99 -11.02 6.19
CA MET A 1 9.13 -9.84 6.00
C MET A 1 7.67 -10.24 6.01
N LYS A 2 6.80 -9.32 6.40
CA LYS A 2 5.37 -9.56 6.45
C LYS A 2 4.73 -9.08 5.15
N GLN A 3 3.60 -9.67 4.83
CA GLN A 3 2.82 -9.26 3.67
C GLN A 3 1.69 -8.34 4.11
N PHE A 4 1.53 -7.25 3.40
CA PHE A 4 0.46 -6.29 3.66
C PHE A 4 -0.37 -6.10 2.41
N ARG A 5 -1.69 -6.15 2.58
CA ARG A 5 -2.64 -5.87 1.51
C ARG A 5 -3.07 -4.42 1.62
N ALA A 6 -3.03 -3.72 0.51
CA ALA A 6 -3.37 -2.31 0.48
C ALA A 6 -4.26 -1.99 -0.71
N THR A 7 -5.08 -0.98 -0.53
CA THR A 7 -5.92 -0.44 -1.60
C THR A 7 -5.30 0.85 -2.08
N VAL A 8 -5.09 0.96 -3.38
CA VAL A 8 -4.51 2.15 -3.98
C VAL A 8 -5.31 2.55 -5.20
N ARG A 9 -5.16 3.80 -5.61
CA ARG A 9 -5.72 4.30 -6.85
C ARG A 9 -4.60 4.34 -7.89
N ALA A 10 -4.81 3.65 -9.00
CA ALA A 10 -3.84 3.63 -10.10
C ALA A 10 -4.60 3.84 -11.41
N SER A 11 -4.17 4.82 -12.20
CA SER A 11 -4.78 5.14 -13.49
C SER A 11 -6.28 5.37 -13.39
N GLY A 12 -6.73 6.03 -12.33
CA GLY A 12 -8.13 6.31 -12.09
C GLY A 12 -8.95 5.14 -11.60
N MET A 13 -8.30 4.03 -11.29
CA MET A 13 -8.98 2.81 -10.82
C MET A 13 -8.53 2.44 -9.42
N ILE A 14 -9.43 1.86 -8.65
CA ILE A 14 -9.12 1.33 -7.32
C ILE A 14 -8.65 -0.11 -7.48
N VAL A 15 -7.44 -0.39 -7.00
CA VAL A 15 -6.86 -1.74 -7.10
C VAL A 15 -6.30 -2.17 -5.76
N THR A 16 -6.25 -3.48 -5.54
CA THR A 16 -5.65 -4.07 -4.36
C THR A 16 -4.25 -4.56 -4.73
N THR A 17 -3.26 -4.24 -3.91
CA THR A 17 -1.89 -4.66 -4.13
C THR A 17 -1.31 -5.26 -2.86
N ILE A 18 -0.29 -6.08 -3.02
CA ILE A 18 0.42 -6.71 -1.90
C ILE A 18 1.82 -6.11 -1.86
N VAL A 19 2.26 -5.75 -0.65
CA VAL A 19 3.60 -5.23 -0.44
C VAL A 19 4.25 -6.00 0.70
N PHE A 20 5.55 -6.24 0.58
CA PHE A 20 6.34 -6.91 1.61
C PHE A 20 7.09 -5.85 2.41
N ALA A 21 6.91 -5.85 3.72
CA ALA A 21 7.54 -4.88 4.59
C ALA A 21 7.63 -5.44 6.01
N GLU A 22 8.47 -4.83 6.83
CA GLU A 22 8.66 -5.29 8.19
C GLU A 22 7.49 -4.90 9.10
N ASN A 23 6.84 -3.78 8.82
CA ASN A 23 5.69 -3.32 9.57
C ASN A 23 4.82 -2.43 8.69
N VAL A 24 3.66 -2.02 9.23
CA VAL A 24 2.69 -1.23 8.49
C VAL A 24 3.23 0.14 8.08
N ASN A 25 4.09 0.73 8.89
CA ASN A 25 4.66 2.04 8.58
C ASN A 25 5.56 1.97 7.34
N PHE A 26 6.40 0.95 7.25
CA PHE A 26 7.23 0.74 6.07
C PHE A 26 6.39 0.39 4.86
N ALA A 27 5.37 -0.44 5.04
CA ALA A 27 4.46 -0.76 3.94
C ALA A 27 3.82 0.50 3.37
N THR A 28 3.35 1.39 4.24
CA THR A 28 2.75 2.66 3.82
C THR A 28 3.75 3.50 3.04
N LYS A 29 4.98 3.60 3.53
CA LYS A 29 6.01 4.39 2.85
C LYS A 29 6.35 3.85 1.47
N ILE A 30 6.43 2.53 1.34
CA ILE A 30 6.69 1.90 0.05
C ILE A 30 5.56 2.22 -0.92
N LEU A 31 4.32 2.11 -0.48
CA LEU A 31 3.16 2.39 -1.32
C LEU A 31 3.09 3.85 -1.73
N GLN A 32 3.39 4.75 -0.80
CA GLN A 32 3.40 6.19 -1.10
C GLN A 32 4.48 6.53 -2.13
N ALA A 33 5.62 5.87 -2.05
CA ALA A 33 6.69 6.08 -3.02
C ALA A 33 6.32 5.57 -4.41
N GLN A 34 5.55 4.49 -4.49
CA GLN A 34 5.16 3.89 -5.77
C GLN A 34 3.95 4.55 -6.40
N PHE A 35 2.95 4.90 -5.61
CA PHE A 35 1.66 5.38 -6.12
C PHE A 35 1.38 6.84 -5.81
N GLY A 36 2.13 7.43 -4.88
CA GLY A 36 1.87 8.76 -4.38
C GLY A 36 0.97 8.72 -3.14
N ALA A 37 1.25 9.62 -2.18
CA ALA A 37 0.54 9.60 -0.90
C ALA A 37 -0.97 9.76 -1.08
N ALA A 38 -1.41 10.57 -2.04
CA ALA A 38 -2.83 10.81 -2.28
C ALA A 38 -3.55 9.60 -2.87
N ASN A 39 -2.80 8.64 -3.40
CA ASN A 39 -3.38 7.47 -4.07
C ASN A 39 -3.39 6.22 -3.19
N VAL A 40 -2.81 6.29 -2.00
CA VAL A 40 -2.87 5.19 -1.04
C VAL A 40 -4.13 5.38 -0.19
N ILE A 41 -5.05 4.45 -0.31
CA ILE A 41 -6.37 4.54 0.32
C ILE A 41 -6.39 3.66 1.56
N GLY A 42 -6.61 4.29 2.71
CA GLY A 42 -6.66 3.57 3.96
C GLY A 42 -5.29 3.09 4.44
N ILE A 43 -5.31 2.19 5.39
CA ILE A 43 -4.09 1.67 6.03
C ILE A 43 -3.86 0.24 5.55
N PRO A 44 -2.64 -0.12 5.14
CA PRO A 44 -2.35 -1.50 4.75
C PRO A 44 -2.66 -2.48 5.88
N THR A 45 -3.19 -3.63 5.52
CA THR A 45 -3.58 -4.67 6.47
C THR A 45 -2.66 -5.87 6.29
N GLN A 46 -2.10 -6.35 7.39
CA GLN A 46 -1.25 -7.54 7.36
C GLN A 46 -2.08 -8.78 7.05
N ILE A 47 -1.56 -9.60 6.18
CA ILE A 47 -2.19 -10.86 5.79
C ILE A 47 -1.29 -12.06 6.07
#